data_2a35bb71ee22aaa61929470686d709dd
#
_entry.id   2a35bb71ee22aaa61929470686d709dd
#
_cell.length_a   1.000
_cell.length_b   1.000
_cell.length_c   1.000
_cell.angle_alpha   90.00
_cell.angle_beta   90.00
_cell.angle_gamma   90.00
#
_symmetry.space_group_name_H-M   'P 1'
#
loop_
_entity.id
_entity.type
_entity.pdbx_description
1 polymer ?
#
loop_
_entity_poly.entity_id
_entity_poly.type
_entity_poly.pdbx_seq_one_letter_code
_entity_poly.pdbx_strand_id
1 'polypeptide(L)' 'MNEKSNDSANPVLTFEGKKYSINELSNDIKESIKVLQIAETQLKMHEDTLKLISISRNTLANQLREKLKKFEQA' A
#
# COMPACT_ATOMS: atom_id res chain seq x y z
N MET A 1 23.72 1.67 -28.69
CA MET A 1 23.69 1.66 -28.17
C MET A 1 23.20 2.22 -27.33
N ASN A 2 22.86 2.61 -27.24
CA ASN A 2 22.39 3.29 -26.43
C ASN A 2 20.97 3.37 -26.26
N GLU A 3 20.08 2.84 -27.06
CA GLU A 3 18.71 2.92 -26.90
C GLU A 3 18.19 2.30 -25.69
N LYS A 4 18.68 1.16 -25.31
CA LYS A 4 18.27 0.56 -24.12
C LYS A 4 18.59 1.37 -22.95
N SER A 5 19.76 1.95 -22.94
CA SER A 5 20.15 2.80 -21.86
C SER A 5 19.24 3.99 -21.78
N ASN A 6 18.86 4.52 -22.91
CA ASN A 6 17.97 5.65 -22.91
C ASN A 6 16.63 5.31 -22.34
N ASP A 7 16.10 4.14 -22.65
CA ASP A 7 14.84 3.71 -22.10
C ASP A 7 14.92 3.61 -20.61
N SER A 8 15.99 3.06 -20.09
CA SER A 8 16.17 2.97 -18.67
C SER A 8 16.30 4.34 -18.02
N ALA A 9 16.94 5.25 -18.73
CA ALA A 9 17.16 6.58 -18.21
C ALA A 9 15.94 7.46 -18.31
N ASN A 10 14.91 7.03 -19.04
CA ASN A 10 13.74 7.83 -19.23
C ASN A 10 12.51 7.15 -18.67
N PRO A 11 12.39 7.16 -17.36
CA PRO A 11 11.23 6.52 -16.74
C PRO A 11 9.94 7.22 -17.14
N VAL A 12 8.87 6.46 -17.18
CA VAL A 12 7.56 6.94 -17.60
C VAL A 12 6.58 6.79 -16.44
N LEU A 13 5.81 7.82 -16.22
CA LEU A 13 4.72 7.78 -15.25
C LEU A 13 3.42 7.55 -16.00
N THR A 14 2.65 6.57 -15.57
CA THR A 14 1.30 6.39 -16.08
C THR A 14 0.34 6.84 -14.99
N PHE A 15 -0.47 7.83 -15.31
CA PHE A 15 -1.41 8.38 -14.33
C PHE A 15 -2.73 8.64 -15.02
N GLU A 16 -3.77 8.01 -14.52
CA GLU A 16 -5.13 8.15 -15.05
C GLU A 16 -5.20 7.90 -16.54
N GLY A 17 -4.50 6.86 -16.97
CA GLY A 17 -4.54 6.44 -18.37
C GLY A 17 -3.61 7.17 -19.30
N LYS A 18 -2.86 8.14 -18.81
CA LYS A 18 -1.93 8.90 -19.63
C LYS A 18 -0.50 8.65 -19.20
N LYS A 19 0.40 8.70 -20.19
CA LYS A 19 1.81 8.46 -19.93
C LYS A 19 2.59 9.76 -20.04
N TYR A 20 3.50 9.96 -19.09
CA TYR A 20 4.33 11.15 -19.07
C TYR A 20 5.77 10.74 -18.88
N SER A 21 6.69 11.43 -19.55
CA SER A 21 8.09 11.21 -19.31
C SER A 21 8.48 11.96 -18.04
N ILE A 22 8.91 11.24 -17.03
CA ILE A 22 9.20 11.85 -15.74
C ILE A 22 10.31 12.90 -15.86
N ASN A 23 11.28 12.65 -16.72
CA ASN A 23 12.38 13.60 -16.88
C ASN A 23 11.96 14.94 -17.45
N GLU A 24 10.80 14.99 -18.10
CA GLU A 24 10.31 16.22 -18.67
C GLU A 24 9.36 16.98 -17.75
N LEU A 25 9.05 16.44 -16.60
CA LEU A 25 8.14 17.07 -15.68
C LEU A 25 8.87 18.11 -14.84
N SER A 26 8.15 19.13 -14.40
CA SER A 26 8.74 20.14 -13.54
C SER A 26 9.07 19.54 -12.17
N ASN A 27 9.93 20.22 -11.43
CA ASN A 27 10.29 19.74 -10.10
C ASN A 27 9.08 19.73 -9.18
N ASP A 28 8.18 20.68 -9.34
CA ASP A 28 6.97 20.73 -8.54
C ASP A 28 6.11 19.50 -8.77
N ILE A 29 5.97 19.08 -10.03
CA ILE A 29 5.20 17.90 -10.36
C ILE A 29 5.90 16.65 -9.85
N LYS A 30 7.22 16.59 -9.96
CA LYS A 30 7.97 15.45 -9.46
C LYS A 30 7.81 15.31 -7.95
N GLU A 31 7.76 16.42 -7.24
CA GLU A 31 7.59 16.40 -5.81
C GLU A 31 6.20 15.88 -5.45
N SER A 32 5.18 16.31 -6.19
CA SER A 32 3.82 15.83 -5.98
C SER A 32 3.72 14.32 -6.20
N ILE A 33 4.44 13.81 -7.21
CA ILE A 33 4.45 12.39 -7.47
C ILE A 33 5.04 11.62 -6.28
N LYS A 34 6.13 12.15 -5.71
CA LYS A 34 6.74 11.50 -4.55
C LYS A 34 5.77 11.44 -3.38
N VAL A 35 5.11 12.55 -3.12
CA VAL A 35 4.17 12.62 -1.99
C VAL A 35 3.02 11.63 -2.20
N LEU A 36 2.52 11.56 -3.43
CA LEU A 36 1.46 10.60 -3.74
C LEU A 36 1.93 9.17 -3.53
N GLN A 37 3.15 8.85 -3.97
CA GLN A 37 3.67 7.49 -3.80
C GLN A 37 3.83 7.13 -2.33
N ILE A 38 4.26 8.09 -1.52
CA ILE A 38 4.37 7.86 -0.09
C ILE A 38 3.00 7.60 0.51
N ALA A 39 2.01 8.39 0.12
CA ALA A 39 0.66 8.24 0.64
C ALA A 39 0.07 6.88 0.24
N GLU A 40 0.30 6.46 -0.99
CA GLU A 40 -0.20 5.17 -1.46
C GLU A 40 0.45 4.01 -0.71
N THR A 41 1.75 4.12 -0.46
CA THR A 41 2.46 3.10 0.28
C THR A 41 1.93 3.00 1.71
N GLN A 42 1.71 4.14 2.36
CA GLN A 42 1.20 4.15 3.71
C GLN A 42 -0.22 3.63 3.78
N LEU A 43 -1.04 3.98 2.80
CA LEU A 43 -2.40 3.48 2.75
C LEU A 43 -2.41 1.96 2.67
N LYS A 44 -1.56 1.39 1.81
CA LYS A 44 -1.47 -0.05 1.68
C LYS A 44 -1.03 -0.70 3.00
N MET A 45 -0.05 -0.11 3.67
CA MET A 45 0.44 -0.63 4.94
C MET A 45 -0.66 -0.60 6.00
N HIS A 46 -1.43 0.47 6.04
CA HIS A 46 -2.52 0.57 7.02
C HIS A 46 -3.64 -0.42 6.69
N GLU A 47 -3.92 -0.63 5.43
CA GLU A 47 -4.92 -1.62 5.04
C GLU A 47 -4.50 -3.02 5.46
N ASP A 48 -3.22 -3.35 5.27
CA ASP A 48 -2.70 -4.65 5.69
C ASP A 48 -2.77 -4.80 7.21
N THR A 49 -2.46 -3.73 7.93
CA THR A 49 -2.54 -3.72 9.38
C THR A 49 -3.96 -3.92 9.87
N LEU A 50 -4.91 -3.26 9.24
CA LEU A 50 -6.32 -3.43 9.60
C LEU A 50 -6.78 -4.86 9.39
N LYS A 51 -6.35 -5.47 8.30
CA LYS A 51 -6.71 -6.85 8.01
C LYS A 51 -6.17 -7.77 9.10
N LEU A 52 -4.92 -7.56 9.49
CA LEU A 52 -4.29 -8.36 10.52
C LEU A 52 -5.01 -8.19 11.85
N ILE A 53 -5.36 -6.96 12.20
CA ILE A 53 -6.07 -6.67 13.44
C ILE A 53 -7.44 -7.34 13.44
N SER A 54 -8.13 -7.32 12.31
CA SER A 54 -9.44 -7.98 12.20
C SER A 54 -9.33 -9.47 12.45
N ILE A 55 -8.31 -10.10 11.87
CA ILE A 55 -8.10 -11.53 12.08
C ILE A 55 -7.80 -11.81 13.54
N SER A 56 -6.95 -10.99 14.15
CA SER A 56 -6.60 -11.15 15.56
C SER A 56 -7.82 -10.98 16.45
N ARG A 57 -8.66 -10.01 16.16
CA ARG A 57 -9.87 -9.77 16.92
C ARG A 57 -10.80 -10.97 16.86
N ASN A 58 -10.96 -11.55 15.68
CA ASN A 58 -11.82 -12.73 15.53
C ASN A 58 -11.27 -13.91 16.31
N THR A 59 -9.96 -14.12 16.28
CA THR A 59 -9.32 -15.19 17.03
C THR A 59 -9.53 -15.02 18.52
N LEU A 60 -9.34 -13.80 19.02
CA LEU A 60 -9.52 -13.51 20.43
C LEU A 60 -10.97 -13.68 20.86
N ALA A 61 -11.91 -13.27 20.01
CA ALA A 61 -13.32 -13.45 20.30
C ALA A 61 -13.69 -14.93 20.40
N ASN A 62 -13.10 -15.74 19.51
CA ASN A 62 -13.36 -17.18 19.55
C ASN A 62 -12.79 -17.81 20.81
N GLN A 63 -11.58 -17.38 21.22
CA GLN A 63 -10.99 -17.86 22.44
C GLN A 63 -11.83 -17.52 23.65
N LEU A 64 -12.35 -16.31 23.70
CA LEU A 64 -13.23 -15.90 24.79
C LEU A 64 -14.50 -16.73 24.81
N ARG A 65 -15.06 -17.00 23.66
CA ARG A 65 -16.28 -17.80 23.54
C ARG A 65 -16.07 -19.19 24.13
N GLU A 66 -14.92 -19.80 23.81
CA GLU A 66 -14.62 -21.11 24.34
C GLU A 66 -14.44 -21.10 25.86
N LYS A 67 -13.76 -20.07 26.35
CA LYS A 67 -13.57 -19.95 27.80
C LYS A 67 -14.89 -19.77 28.52
N LEU A 68 -15.79 -19.00 27.93
CA LEU A 68 -17.09 -18.78 28.54
C LEU A 68 -17.93 -20.05 28.56
N LYS A 69 -17.80 -20.86 27.53
CA LYS A 69 -18.50 -22.13 27.51
C LYS A 69 -18.07 -23.01 28.66
N LYS A 70 -16.76 -23.08 28.90
CA LYS A 70 -16.24 -23.87 30.01
C LYS A 70 -16.69 -23.32 31.34
N PHE A 71 -16.75 -22.00 31.47
CA PHE A 71 -17.20 -21.37 32.68
C PHE A 71 -18.67 -21.71 32.94
N GLU A 72 -19.50 -21.68 31.92
CA GLU A 72 -20.92 -21.97 32.06
C GLU A 72 -21.20 -23.43 32.40
N GLN A 73 -20.34 -24.32 31.97
CA GLN A 73 -20.52 -25.73 32.26
C GLN A 73 -20.04 -26.10 33.67
N ALA A 74 -19.20 -25.26 34.21
CA ALA A 74 -18.72 -25.49 35.55
C ALA A 74 -19.77 -25.06 36.56
#